data_f191bf8caa63b8da2a716e64cc6c1b3b
#
_entry.id   f191bf8caa63b8da2a716e64cc6c1b3b
#
_cell.length_a   1.000
_cell.length_b   1.000
_cell.length_c   1.000
_cell.angle_alpha   90.00
_cell.angle_beta   90.00
_cell.angle_gamma   90.00
#
_symmetry.space_group_name_H-M   'P 1'
#
loop_
_entity.id
_entity.type
_entity.pdbx_description
1 polymer ?
#
loop_
_entity_poly.entity_id
_entity_poly.type
_entity_poly.pdbx_seq_one_letter_code
_entity_poly.pdbx_strand_id
1 'polypeptide(L)'
;VHSPTYTGFTSVLNNNGRRAVHTELKRDAEGIWRMDYEDMDKKLKENHIHLAIFCSPHNPSGRVWEREEIEAAMEVYRKNDCIVISDEIWSDLTLGNRQHIPTQTVSEDAKNRTIAMYAPTKTFNLAGLIGSYHIVYNPYLRDRMNKQTSLSHYNNMNIFTMHGLIGAYSKDGQEWADELKAVLTENMEWAYDFITKNWDGVELAKPEGTYMLYLDCHKWCEAHHKTMDELLQAGVK
;
A
#
# COMPACT_ATOMS: atom_id res chain seq x y z
N VAL A 1 -10.04 -4.65 -2.23
CA VAL A 1 -8.87 -3.79 -2.41
C VAL A 1 -9.28 -2.42 -2.89
N HIS A 2 -8.53 -1.37 -2.54
CA HIS A 2 -8.74 -0.03 -3.08
C HIS A 2 -8.22 0.08 -4.51
N SER A 3 -8.82 0.95 -5.33
CA SER A 3 -8.35 1.30 -6.68
C SER A 3 -8.03 2.79 -6.72
N PRO A 4 -6.90 3.21 -7.32
CA PRO A 4 -5.87 2.37 -7.94
C PRO A 4 -5.22 1.41 -6.95
N THR A 5 -4.58 0.34 -7.43
CA THR A 5 -3.97 -0.66 -6.55
C THR A 5 -2.66 -1.20 -7.10
N TYR A 6 -1.85 -1.75 -6.22
CA TYR A 6 -0.69 -2.55 -6.64
C TYR A 6 -1.15 -3.79 -7.40
N THR A 7 -0.64 -3.96 -8.61
CA THR A 7 -1.04 -5.05 -9.52
C THR A 7 -0.79 -6.45 -8.95
N GLY A 8 0.19 -6.57 -8.05
CA GLY A 8 0.48 -7.82 -7.34
C GLY A 8 -0.69 -8.34 -6.51
N PHE A 9 -1.53 -7.47 -5.93
CA PHE A 9 -2.72 -7.89 -5.18
C PHE A 9 -3.74 -8.55 -6.11
N THR A 10 -4.03 -7.93 -7.25
CA THR A 10 -4.95 -8.49 -8.23
C THR A 10 -4.41 -9.80 -8.80
N SER A 11 -3.12 -9.84 -9.13
CA SER A 11 -2.48 -11.04 -9.68
C SER A 11 -2.52 -12.21 -8.70
N VAL A 12 -2.19 -11.99 -7.42
CA VAL A 12 -2.21 -13.08 -6.43
C VAL A 12 -3.61 -13.60 -6.17
N LEU A 13 -4.61 -12.72 -6.17
CA LEU A 13 -6.01 -13.14 -6.03
C LEU A 13 -6.45 -13.99 -7.22
N ASN A 14 -6.22 -13.53 -8.45
CA ASN A 14 -6.58 -14.22 -9.67
C ASN A 14 -5.88 -15.57 -9.80
N ASN A 15 -4.57 -15.63 -9.53
CA ASN A 15 -3.79 -16.87 -9.59
C ASN A 15 -4.23 -17.91 -8.56
N ASN A 16 -4.91 -17.48 -7.49
CA ASN A 16 -5.50 -18.37 -6.50
C ASN A 16 -7.01 -18.59 -6.69
N GLY A 17 -7.53 -18.35 -7.89
CA GLY A 17 -8.94 -18.57 -8.23
C GLY A 17 -9.90 -17.62 -7.48
N ARG A 18 -9.42 -16.48 -7.04
CA ARG A 18 -10.21 -15.45 -6.35
C ARG A 18 -10.47 -14.29 -7.31
N ARG A 19 -11.56 -13.58 -7.09
CA ARG A 19 -11.88 -12.34 -7.81
C ARG A 19 -11.59 -11.13 -6.92
N ALA A 20 -10.84 -10.16 -7.42
CA ALA A 20 -10.70 -8.87 -6.77
C ALA A 20 -11.97 -8.03 -6.97
N VAL A 21 -12.48 -7.46 -5.87
CA VAL A 21 -13.52 -6.43 -5.89
C VAL A 21 -12.86 -5.13 -5.46
N HIS A 22 -13.01 -4.11 -6.26
CA HIS A 22 -12.36 -2.81 -6.06
C HIS A 22 -13.33 -1.80 -5.47
N THR A 23 -12.84 -0.99 -4.52
CA THR A 23 -13.46 0.25 -4.08
C THR A 23 -12.56 1.41 -4.49
N GLU A 24 -13.12 2.41 -5.14
CA GLU A 24 -12.32 3.48 -5.71
C GLU A 24 -11.96 4.52 -4.66
N LEU A 25 -10.69 4.91 -4.64
CA LEU A 25 -10.25 6.10 -3.93
C LEU A 25 -10.70 7.33 -4.71
N LYS A 26 -11.11 8.37 -3.99
CA LYS A 26 -11.51 9.64 -4.57
C LYS A 26 -10.61 10.77 -4.08
N ARG A 27 -10.32 11.75 -4.92
CA ARG A 27 -9.65 12.98 -4.47
C ARG A 27 -10.69 13.94 -3.92
N ASP A 28 -10.42 14.49 -2.73
CA ASP A 28 -11.23 15.56 -2.15
C ASP A 28 -10.92 16.92 -2.81
N ALA A 29 -11.53 18.01 -2.29
CA ALA A 29 -11.35 19.34 -2.82
C ALA A 29 -9.91 19.87 -2.70
N GLU A 30 -9.13 19.35 -1.76
CA GLU A 30 -7.71 19.64 -1.58
C GLU A 30 -6.80 18.74 -2.43
N GLY A 31 -7.37 17.82 -3.21
CA GLY A 31 -6.64 16.86 -4.05
C GLY A 31 -6.09 15.65 -3.28
N ILE A 32 -6.50 15.44 -2.05
CA ILE A 32 -6.05 14.34 -1.20
C ILE A 32 -6.88 13.09 -1.49
N TRP A 33 -6.22 11.95 -1.59
CA TRP A 33 -6.90 10.67 -1.76
C TRP A 33 -7.66 10.26 -0.51
N ARG A 34 -8.94 9.89 -0.66
CA ARG A 34 -9.83 9.46 0.41
C ARG A 34 -10.48 8.12 0.09
N MET A 35 -10.73 7.33 1.13
CA MET A 35 -11.51 6.10 1.04
C MET A 35 -13.01 6.41 1.02
N ASP A 36 -13.77 5.66 0.23
CA ASP A 36 -15.23 5.69 0.21
C ASP A 36 -15.77 4.56 1.10
N TYR A 37 -16.01 4.88 2.36
CA TYR A 37 -16.44 3.90 3.37
C TYR A 37 -17.83 3.31 3.09
N GLU A 38 -18.71 4.07 2.43
CA GLU A 38 -20.04 3.60 2.05
C GLU A 38 -19.94 2.58 0.91
N ASP A 39 -19.12 2.86 -0.10
CA ASP A 39 -18.86 1.93 -1.20
C ASP A 39 -18.13 0.67 -0.70
N MET A 40 -17.19 0.80 0.25
CA MET A 40 -16.55 -0.34 0.91
C MET A 40 -17.60 -1.24 1.57
N ASP A 41 -18.46 -0.69 2.44
CA ASP A 41 -19.49 -1.45 3.16
C ASP A 41 -20.46 -2.14 2.21
N LYS A 42 -20.93 -1.42 1.20
CA LYS A 42 -21.82 -1.93 0.16
C LYS A 42 -21.20 -3.11 -0.58
N LYS A 43 -19.97 -2.96 -1.08
CA LYS A 43 -19.28 -3.99 -1.88
C LYS A 43 -18.94 -5.23 -1.06
N LEU A 44 -18.57 -5.06 0.20
CA LEU A 44 -18.34 -6.19 1.11
C LEU A 44 -19.60 -7.01 1.30
N LYS A 45 -20.75 -6.38 1.55
CA LYS A 45 -22.05 -7.04 1.73
C LYS A 45 -22.56 -7.71 0.46
N GLU A 46 -22.60 -6.98 -0.65
CA GLU A 46 -23.13 -7.48 -1.93
C GLU A 46 -22.33 -8.67 -2.48
N ASN A 47 -21.05 -8.73 -2.20
CA ASN A 47 -20.17 -9.78 -2.70
C ASN A 47 -19.78 -10.82 -1.63
N HIS A 48 -20.37 -10.76 -0.42
CA HIS A 48 -20.07 -11.66 0.70
C HIS A 48 -18.58 -11.79 0.97
N ILE A 49 -17.88 -10.66 1.09
CA ILE A 49 -16.42 -10.61 1.24
C ILE A 49 -16.04 -10.61 2.71
N HIS A 50 -15.20 -11.56 3.11
CA HIS A 50 -14.67 -11.72 4.47
C HIS A 50 -13.13 -11.59 4.53
N LEU A 51 -12.49 -11.16 3.44
CA LEU A 51 -11.05 -10.93 3.41
C LEU A 51 -10.76 -9.66 2.59
N ALA A 52 -10.09 -8.71 3.20
CA ALA A 52 -9.67 -7.47 2.55
C ALA A 52 -8.14 -7.36 2.53
N ILE A 53 -7.60 -6.71 1.49
CA ILE A 53 -6.21 -6.25 1.45
C ILE A 53 -6.24 -4.73 1.61
N PHE A 54 -5.58 -4.25 2.64
CA PHE A 54 -5.42 -2.84 2.98
C PHE A 54 -3.95 -2.45 2.83
N CYS A 55 -3.65 -1.40 2.08
CA CYS A 55 -2.28 -0.95 1.83
C CYS A 55 -2.02 0.38 2.54
N SER A 56 -1.02 0.41 3.42
CA SER A 56 -0.69 1.57 4.25
C SER A 56 0.82 1.64 4.56
N PRO A 57 1.55 2.61 4.05
CA PRO A 57 1.21 3.64 3.06
C PRO A 57 0.74 3.05 1.72
N HIS A 58 -0.11 3.80 1.01
CA HIS A 58 -0.83 3.26 -0.13
C HIS A 58 -0.02 3.33 -1.44
N ASN A 59 0.10 2.20 -2.11
CA ASN A 59 0.68 2.08 -3.45
C ASN A 59 -0.45 1.88 -4.49
N PRO A 60 -0.56 2.73 -5.54
CA PRO A 60 0.44 3.70 -6.03
C PRO A 60 0.22 5.16 -5.61
N SER A 61 -0.85 5.48 -4.86
CA SER A 61 -1.25 6.87 -4.63
C SER A 61 -0.28 7.67 -3.73
N GLY A 62 0.61 7.00 -2.98
CA GLY A 62 1.50 7.62 -2.02
C GLY A 62 0.82 8.17 -0.76
N ARG A 63 -0.47 7.86 -0.56
CA ARG A 63 -1.22 8.32 0.62
C ARG A 63 -0.71 7.65 1.89
N VAL A 64 -0.46 8.41 2.93
CA VAL A 64 -0.21 7.94 4.30
C VAL A 64 -1.48 8.21 5.11
N TRP A 65 -2.20 7.13 5.42
CA TRP A 65 -3.51 7.24 6.08
C TRP A 65 -3.40 7.81 7.49
N GLU A 66 -4.30 8.70 7.84
CA GLU A 66 -4.44 9.25 9.18
C GLU A 66 -5.13 8.24 10.11
N ARG A 67 -4.99 8.42 11.42
CA ARG A 67 -5.56 7.48 12.42
C ARG A 67 -7.05 7.30 12.23
N GLU A 68 -7.77 8.38 12.08
CA GLU A 68 -9.22 8.41 11.92
C GLU A 68 -9.68 7.69 10.64
N GLU A 69 -8.89 7.78 9.57
CA GLU A 69 -9.15 7.09 8.32
C GLU A 69 -8.97 5.57 8.47
N ILE A 70 -7.91 5.15 9.18
CA ILE A 70 -7.68 3.72 9.46
C ILE A 70 -8.76 3.18 10.39
N GLU A 71 -9.13 3.93 11.44
CA GLU A 71 -10.21 3.55 12.37
C GLU A 71 -11.55 3.37 11.65
N ALA A 72 -11.90 4.30 10.76
CA ALA A 72 -13.12 4.22 9.96
C ALA A 72 -13.10 3.01 9.01
N ALA A 73 -12.00 2.75 8.32
CA ALA A 73 -11.87 1.57 7.47
C ALA A 73 -11.97 0.27 8.27
N MET A 74 -11.29 0.19 9.43
CA MET A 74 -11.34 -0.99 10.29
C MET A 74 -12.73 -1.23 10.86
N GLU A 75 -13.50 -0.18 11.14
CA GLU A 75 -14.90 -0.30 11.57
C GLU A 75 -15.79 -0.87 10.46
N VAL A 76 -15.57 -0.49 9.19
CA VAL A 76 -16.26 -1.10 8.05
C VAL A 76 -15.91 -2.59 7.94
N TYR A 77 -14.65 -2.96 8.07
CA TYR A 77 -14.22 -4.37 8.05
C TYR A 77 -14.79 -5.15 9.22
N ARG A 78 -14.84 -4.55 10.42
CA ARG A 78 -15.44 -5.16 11.61
C ARG A 78 -16.92 -5.48 11.40
N LYS A 79 -17.70 -4.52 10.89
CA LYS A 79 -19.15 -4.70 10.61
C LYS A 79 -19.44 -5.82 9.61
N ASN A 80 -18.51 -6.10 8.73
CA ASN A 80 -18.64 -7.11 7.67
C ASN A 80 -17.89 -8.42 7.98
N ASP A 81 -17.42 -8.60 9.21
CA ASP A 81 -16.66 -9.77 9.65
C ASP A 81 -15.47 -10.10 8.71
N CYS A 82 -14.74 -9.05 8.30
CA CYS A 82 -13.60 -9.18 7.42
C CYS A 82 -12.30 -9.34 8.21
N ILE A 83 -11.48 -10.32 7.83
CA ILE A 83 -10.06 -10.37 8.14
C ILE A 83 -9.33 -9.40 7.20
N VAL A 84 -8.33 -8.70 7.71
CA VAL A 84 -7.57 -7.72 6.96
C VAL A 84 -6.13 -8.18 6.80
N ILE A 85 -5.64 -8.24 5.57
CA ILE A 85 -4.21 -8.29 5.27
C ILE A 85 -3.76 -6.85 5.07
N SER A 86 -3.01 -6.32 6.03
CA SER A 86 -2.45 -4.97 5.93
C SER A 86 -1.04 -5.05 5.34
N ASP A 87 -0.90 -4.58 4.11
CA ASP A 87 0.41 -4.44 3.48
C ASP A 87 1.04 -3.12 3.91
N GLU A 88 1.99 -3.20 4.81
CA GLU A 88 2.70 -2.07 5.41
C GLU A 88 4.18 -2.03 4.97
N ILE A 89 4.47 -2.57 3.78
CA ILE A 89 5.84 -2.65 3.25
C ILE A 89 6.50 -1.29 3.03
N TRP A 90 5.69 -0.22 2.96
CA TRP A 90 6.14 1.15 2.78
C TRP A 90 6.22 1.95 4.10
N SER A 91 6.04 1.30 5.25
CA SER A 91 5.94 1.95 6.57
C SER A 91 7.08 2.91 6.92
N ASP A 92 8.30 2.59 6.49
CA ASP A 92 9.49 3.38 6.79
C ASP A 92 9.69 4.55 5.79
N LEU A 93 8.98 4.55 4.65
CA LEU A 93 9.12 5.56 3.60
C LEU A 93 7.94 6.54 3.59
N THR A 94 7.79 7.25 4.70
CA THR A 94 6.93 8.43 4.81
C THR A 94 7.74 9.68 4.52
N LEU A 95 7.14 10.66 3.85
CA LEU A 95 7.81 11.89 3.41
C LEU A 95 7.47 13.07 4.33
N GLY A 96 8.39 14.03 4.44
CA GLY A 96 8.23 15.19 5.29
C GLY A 96 7.96 14.78 6.74
N ASN A 97 6.92 15.38 7.34
CA ASN A 97 6.52 15.15 8.73
C ASN A 97 5.46 14.02 8.87
N ARG A 98 5.14 13.30 7.81
CA ARG A 98 4.18 12.21 7.88
C ARG A 98 4.74 11.02 8.67
N GLN A 99 3.88 10.37 9.43
CA GLN A 99 4.23 9.19 10.21
C GLN A 99 3.27 8.06 9.88
N HIS A 100 3.85 6.88 9.67
CA HIS A 100 3.05 5.66 9.51
C HIS A 100 2.39 5.28 10.83
N ILE A 101 1.13 4.89 10.76
CA ILE A 101 0.36 4.36 11.88
C ILE A 101 0.08 2.89 11.56
N PRO A 102 0.67 1.94 12.29
CA PRO A 102 0.38 0.52 12.09
C PRO A 102 -1.10 0.22 12.29
N THR A 103 -1.73 -0.41 11.32
CA THR A 103 -3.17 -0.72 11.33
C THR A 103 -3.62 -1.44 12.59
N GLN A 104 -2.77 -2.31 13.14
CA GLN A 104 -3.05 -3.07 14.36
C GLN A 104 -3.10 -2.23 15.63
N THR A 105 -2.67 -0.96 15.59
CA THR A 105 -2.59 -0.09 16.77
C THR A 105 -3.82 0.78 17.00
N VAL A 106 -4.75 0.81 16.05
CA VAL A 106 -5.90 1.73 16.12
C VAL A 106 -7.02 1.22 17.03
N SER A 107 -7.14 -0.09 17.23
CA SER A 107 -8.08 -0.67 18.20
C SER A 107 -7.73 -2.13 18.54
N GLU A 108 -8.29 -2.67 19.63
CA GLU A 108 -8.15 -4.10 19.96
C GLU A 108 -8.80 -5.02 18.92
N ASP A 109 -9.87 -4.59 18.29
CA ASP A 109 -10.50 -5.32 17.20
C ASP A 109 -9.58 -5.34 15.96
N ALA A 110 -9.03 -4.18 15.56
CA ALA A 110 -8.05 -4.09 14.47
C ALA A 110 -6.84 -4.98 14.71
N LYS A 111 -6.30 -4.99 15.92
CA LYS A 111 -5.19 -5.85 16.33
C LYS A 111 -5.49 -7.34 16.11
N ASN A 112 -6.72 -7.77 16.43
CA ASN A 112 -7.11 -9.17 16.39
C ASN A 112 -7.55 -9.65 14.99
N ARG A 113 -8.03 -8.76 14.13
CA ARG A 113 -8.46 -9.13 12.76
C ARG A 113 -7.41 -8.92 11.69
N THR A 114 -6.26 -8.29 12.01
CA THR A 114 -5.26 -7.90 11.02
C THR A 114 -4.06 -8.84 11.01
N ILE A 115 -3.66 -9.21 9.81
CA ILE A 115 -2.37 -9.81 9.47
C ILE A 115 -1.54 -8.68 8.85
N ALA A 116 -0.58 -8.12 9.59
CA ALA A 116 0.25 -7.03 9.09
C ALA A 116 1.54 -7.58 8.45
N MET A 117 1.85 -7.11 7.25
CA MET A 117 2.95 -7.57 6.41
C MET A 117 3.99 -6.46 6.27
N TYR A 118 5.24 -6.77 6.57
CA TYR A 118 6.38 -5.85 6.53
C TYR A 118 7.57 -6.44 5.77
N ALA A 119 8.41 -5.57 5.23
CA ALA A 119 9.70 -6.01 4.67
C ALA A 119 10.69 -4.84 4.62
N PRO A 120 11.99 -5.09 4.78
CA PRO A 120 13.04 -4.08 4.57
C PRO A 120 13.28 -3.78 3.09
N THR A 121 12.64 -4.51 2.20
CA THR A 121 12.98 -4.58 0.77
C THR A 121 12.81 -3.27 0.03
N LYS A 122 11.84 -2.44 0.40
CA LYS A 122 11.60 -1.14 -0.25
C LYS A 122 12.50 -0.07 0.33
N THR A 123 12.51 0.06 1.64
CA THR A 123 13.28 1.08 2.35
C THR A 123 14.78 0.92 2.09
N PHE A 124 15.30 -0.29 2.17
CA PHE A 124 16.73 -0.58 2.13
C PHE A 124 17.21 -1.16 0.79
N ASN A 125 16.40 -1.08 -0.27
CA ASN A 125 16.74 -1.59 -1.61
C ASN A 125 17.16 -3.07 -1.61
N LEU A 126 16.50 -3.90 -0.81
CA LEU A 126 16.81 -5.31 -0.60
C LEU A 126 15.83 -6.26 -1.32
N ALA A 127 15.12 -5.79 -2.35
CA ALA A 127 14.08 -6.58 -3.03
C ALA A 127 14.62 -7.91 -3.60
N GLY A 128 15.86 -7.93 -4.07
CA GLY A 128 16.52 -9.14 -4.59
C GLY A 128 16.75 -10.23 -3.56
N LEU A 129 16.71 -9.92 -2.27
CA LEU A 129 16.84 -10.89 -1.17
C LEU A 129 15.51 -11.61 -0.83
N ILE A 130 14.39 -11.12 -1.34
CA ILE A 130 13.05 -11.75 -1.21
C ILE A 130 12.72 -12.09 0.24
N GLY A 131 12.73 -11.09 1.13
CA GLY A 131 12.45 -11.28 2.55
C GLY A 131 11.32 -10.39 3.04
N SER A 132 10.40 -10.98 3.81
CA SER A 132 9.34 -10.26 4.50
C SER A 132 9.04 -10.92 5.84
N TYR A 133 8.37 -10.22 6.71
CA TYR A 133 7.85 -10.76 7.96
C TYR A 133 6.42 -10.27 8.18
N HIS A 134 5.72 -10.97 9.05
CA HIS A 134 4.35 -10.60 9.40
C HIS A 134 4.15 -10.62 10.91
N ILE A 135 3.24 -9.78 11.37
CA ILE A 135 2.84 -9.67 12.76
C ILE A 135 1.38 -10.08 12.86
N VAL A 136 1.08 -11.11 13.66
CA VAL A 136 -0.27 -11.64 13.83
C VAL A 136 -0.52 -11.88 15.32
N TYR A 137 -1.34 -11.05 15.94
CA TYR A 137 -1.67 -11.16 17.35
C TYR A 137 -2.68 -12.26 17.63
N ASN A 138 -3.69 -12.42 16.74
CA ASN A 138 -4.72 -13.44 16.89
C ASN A 138 -4.10 -14.85 16.74
N PRO A 139 -4.13 -15.70 17.79
CA PRO A 139 -3.53 -17.02 17.77
C PRO A 139 -4.15 -17.94 16.72
N TYR A 140 -5.45 -17.87 16.50
CA TYR A 140 -6.13 -18.68 15.48
C TYR A 140 -5.62 -18.36 14.07
N LEU A 141 -5.51 -17.07 13.71
CA LEU A 141 -4.97 -16.67 12.41
C LEU A 141 -3.49 -17.06 12.27
N ARG A 142 -2.71 -16.83 13.29
CA ARG A 142 -1.28 -17.18 13.33
C ARG A 142 -1.05 -18.67 13.13
N ASP A 143 -1.82 -19.53 13.83
CA ASP A 143 -1.67 -20.98 13.71
C ASP A 143 -2.07 -21.48 12.33
N ARG A 144 -3.11 -20.91 11.72
CA ARG A 144 -3.50 -21.24 10.34
C ARG A 144 -2.44 -20.82 9.33
N MET A 145 -1.84 -19.63 9.49
CA MET A 145 -0.74 -19.18 8.63
C MET A 145 0.47 -20.09 8.78
N ASN A 146 0.90 -20.39 10.01
CA ASN A 146 2.04 -21.28 10.27
C ASN A 146 1.82 -22.67 9.65
N LYS A 147 0.61 -23.21 9.79
CA LYS A 147 0.27 -24.50 9.16
C LYS A 147 0.39 -24.43 7.64
N GLN A 148 -0.12 -23.37 7.02
CA GLN A 148 -0.08 -23.23 5.56
C GLN A 148 1.34 -22.98 5.05
N THR A 149 2.12 -22.14 5.70
CA THR A 149 3.50 -21.84 5.30
C THR A 149 4.43 -23.04 5.47
N SER A 150 4.19 -23.89 6.49
CA SER A 150 4.95 -25.12 6.68
C SER A 150 4.78 -26.14 5.53
N LEU A 151 3.62 -26.12 4.86
CA LEU A 151 3.35 -27.02 3.72
C LEU A 151 4.07 -26.57 2.44
N SER A 152 4.40 -25.30 2.32
CA SER A 152 5.02 -24.73 1.13
C SER A 152 6.49 -24.31 1.31
N HIS A 153 7.04 -24.50 2.50
CA HIS A 153 8.38 -24.04 2.90
C HIS A 153 8.63 -22.55 2.71
N TYR A 154 7.59 -21.73 2.59
CA TYR A 154 7.68 -20.26 2.46
C TYR A 154 8.07 -19.54 3.77
N ASN A 155 8.15 -20.25 4.88
CA ASN A 155 8.51 -19.70 6.19
C ASN A 155 10.02 -19.71 6.47
N ASN A 156 10.83 -20.12 5.49
CA ASN A 156 12.30 -20.17 5.64
C ASN A 156 12.94 -19.02 4.87
N MET A 157 13.45 -18.06 5.61
CA MET A 157 14.24 -16.97 5.07
C MET A 157 15.65 -17.46 4.75
N ASN A 158 16.21 -17.11 3.58
CA ASN A 158 17.61 -17.44 3.31
C ASN A 158 18.57 -16.62 4.22
N ILE A 159 19.79 -17.10 4.39
CA ILE A 159 20.75 -16.51 5.35
C ILE A 159 21.09 -15.05 5.02
N PHE A 160 21.22 -14.69 3.74
CA PHE A 160 21.54 -13.32 3.35
C PHE A 160 20.37 -12.37 3.66
N THR A 161 19.14 -12.80 3.42
CA THR A 161 17.94 -12.03 3.80
C THR A 161 17.87 -11.80 5.28
N MET A 162 18.16 -12.82 6.10
CA MET A 162 18.15 -12.69 7.56
C MET A 162 19.17 -11.67 8.03
N HIS A 163 20.42 -11.75 7.57
CA HIS A 163 21.44 -10.79 7.92
C HIS A 163 21.19 -9.40 7.33
N GLY A 164 20.64 -9.32 6.11
CA GLY A 164 20.22 -8.07 5.50
C GLY A 164 19.13 -7.37 6.32
N LEU A 165 18.15 -8.13 6.84
CA LEU A 165 17.10 -7.59 7.71
C LEU A 165 17.68 -7.08 9.04
N ILE A 166 18.58 -7.85 9.68
CA ILE A 166 19.22 -7.43 10.93
C ILE A 166 20.03 -6.15 10.71
N GLY A 167 20.78 -6.06 9.60
CA GLY A 167 21.55 -4.86 9.27
C GLY A 167 20.65 -3.66 8.96
N ALA A 168 19.59 -3.87 8.19
CA ALA A 168 18.63 -2.83 7.81
C ALA A 168 17.98 -2.17 9.05
N TYR A 169 17.56 -2.96 10.04
CA TYR A 169 16.94 -2.46 11.26
C TYR A 169 17.93 -2.23 12.41
N SER A 170 19.20 -2.03 12.09
CA SER A 170 20.21 -1.54 13.01
C SER A 170 20.15 -0.02 13.17
N LYS A 171 20.95 0.53 14.11
CA LYS A 171 21.10 1.97 14.24
C LYS A 171 21.66 2.62 12.96
N ASP A 172 22.66 2.01 12.35
CA ASP A 172 23.27 2.52 11.11
C ASP A 172 22.27 2.47 9.95
N GLY A 173 21.44 1.40 9.89
CA GLY A 173 20.35 1.30 8.93
C GLY A 173 19.29 2.38 9.13
N GLN A 174 18.95 2.73 10.36
CA GLN A 174 18.03 3.82 10.67
C GLN A 174 18.59 5.18 10.20
N GLU A 175 19.85 5.47 10.48
CA GLU A 175 20.52 6.70 10.05
C GLU A 175 20.51 6.80 8.52
N TRP A 176 20.83 5.73 7.81
CA TRP A 176 20.76 5.66 6.34
C TRP A 176 19.34 5.89 5.82
N ALA A 177 18.33 5.29 6.44
CA ALA A 177 16.93 5.46 6.05
C ALA A 177 16.45 6.89 6.26
N ASP A 178 16.90 7.57 7.31
CA ASP A 178 16.55 8.97 7.58
C ASP A 178 17.20 9.91 6.55
N GLU A 179 18.44 9.67 6.15
CA GLU A 179 19.08 10.40 5.06
C GLU A 179 18.36 10.16 3.72
N LEU A 180 18.01 8.91 3.41
CA LEU A 180 17.24 8.57 2.21
C LEU A 180 15.89 9.29 2.18
N LYS A 181 15.16 9.30 3.28
CA LYS A 181 13.87 9.99 3.38
C LYS A 181 14.00 11.49 3.14
N ALA A 182 15.05 12.13 3.63
CA ALA A 182 15.31 13.54 3.38
C ALA A 182 15.50 13.81 1.88
N VAL A 183 16.36 13.04 1.23
CA VAL A 183 16.60 13.15 -0.22
C VAL A 183 15.34 12.86 -1.04
N LEU A 184 14.60 11.81 -0.68
CA LEU A 184 13.34 11.48 -1.35
C LEU A 184 12.30 12.58 -1.19
N THR A 185 12.18 13.17 -0.01
CA THR A 185 11.26 14.29 0.23
C THR A 185 11.56 15.46 -0.70
N GLU A 186 12.83 15.88 -0.79
CA GLU A 186 13.27 16.95 -1.67
C GLU A 186 12.99 16.63 -3.15
N ASN A 187 13.36 15.43 -3.59
CA ASN A 187 13.14 15.00 -4.98
C ASN A 187 11.67 14.93 -5.36
N MET A 188 10.82 14.42 -4.45
CA MET A 188 9.40 14.28 -4.70
C MET A 188 8.67 15.63 -4.69
N GLU A 189 9.07 16.57 -3.84
CA GLU A 189 8.55 17.94 -3.84
C GLU A 189 8.97 18.66 -5.12
N TRP A 190 10.23 18.54 -5.52
CA TRP A 190 10.69 19.12 -6.78
C TRP A 190 9.92 18.56 -7.98
N ALA A 191 9.76 17.24 -8.06
CA ALA A 191 9.06 16.58 -9.16
C ALA A 191 7.56 16.96 -9.19
N TYR A 192 6.91 17.02 -8.03
CA TYR A 192 5.54 17.47 -7.90
C TYR A 192 5.38 18.90 -8.43
N ASP A 193 6.24 19.81 -7.99
CA ASP A 193 6.25 21.20 -8.41
C ASP A 193 6.53 21.36 -9.91
N PHE A 194 7.48 20.57 -10.44
CA PHE A 194 7.82 20.61 -11.86
C PHE A 194 6.64 20.15 -12.73
N ILE A 195 6.00 19.03 -12.38
CA ILE A 195 4.89 18.47 -13.13
C ILE A 195 3.69 19.41 -13.10
N THR A 196 3.31 19.88 -11.91
CA THR A 196 2.16 20.77 -11.76
C THR A 196 2.31 22.13 -12.46
N LYS A 197 3.55 22.60 -12.63
CA LYS A 197 3.83 23.88 -13.29
C LYS A 197 4.03 23.77 -14.81
N ASN A 198 4.45 22.61 -15.31
CA ASN A 198 4.92 22.48 -16.71
C ASN A 198 4.14 21.49 -17.55
N TRP A 199 3.31 20.61 -16.95
CA TRP A 199 2.60 19.58 -17.71
C TRP A 199 1.09 19.83 -17.68
N ASP A 200 0.61 20.57 -18.71
CA ASP A 200 -0.81 20.86 -18.85
C ASP A 200 -1.62 19.57 -19.03
N GLY A 201 -2.72 19.46 -18.29
CA GLY A 201 -3.62 18.30 -18.34
C GLY A 201 -3.13 17.08 -17.58
N VAL A 202 -2.01 17.16 -16.86
CA VAL A 202 -1.55 16.10 -15.94
C VAL A 202 -1.80 16.54 -14.51
N GLU A 203 -2.52 15.71 -13.78
CA GLU A 203 -2.85 15.95 -12.37
C GLU A 203 -2.24 14.89 -11.47
N LEU A 204 -1.87 15.26 -10.26
CA LEU A 204 -1.39 14.33 -9.24
C LEU A 204 -1.69 14.86 -7.84
N ALA A 205 -1.82 13.95 -6.87
CA ALA A 205 -1.85 14.31 -5.46
C ALA A 205 -0.42 14.59 -4.96
N LYS A 206 -0.29 15.49 -3.98
CA LYS A 206 1.00 15.69 -3.32
C LYS A 206 1.42 14.37 -2.63
N PRO A 207 2.63 13.86 -2.88
CA PRO A 207 3.08 12.60 -2.29
C PRO A 207 3.31 12.77 -0.79
N GLU A 208 2.89 11.78 -0.02
CA GLU A 208 3.05 11.73 1.44
C GLU A 208 3.94 10.57 1.89
N GLY A 209 4.08 9.57 1.04
CA GLY A 209 4.89 8.38 1.28
C GLY A 209 5.23 7.64 0.00
N THR A 210 5.99 6.56 0.11
CA THR A 210 6.58 5.81 -1.00
C THR A 210 7.64 6.64 -1.75
N TYR A 211 8.08 6.17 -2.92
CA TYR A 211 8.92 6.93 -3.86
C TYR A 211 8.27 7.01 -5.25
N MET A 212 6.92 7.00 -5.29
CA MET A 212 6.16 6.99 -6.54
C MET A 212 5.30 8.25 -6.64
N LEU A 213 5.20 8.78 -7.85
CA LEU A 213 4.20 9.77 -8.25
C LEU A 213 3.15 9.08 -9.10
N TYR A 214 1.89 9.16 -8.70
CA TYR A 214 0.77 8.63 -9.47
C TYR A 214 0.10 9.73 -10.27
N LEU A 215 0.30 9.69 -11.58
CA LEU A 215 -0.15 10.73 -12.52
C LEU A 215 -1.53 10.38 -13.09
N ASP A 216 -2.42 11.35 -13.10
CA ASP A 216 -3.68 11.31 -13.82
C ASP A 216 -3.55 12.10 -15.12
N CYS A 217 -3.57 11.38 -16.24
CA CYS A 217 -3.37 11.96 -17.56
C CYS A 217 -4.68 12.09 -18.37
N HIS A 218 -5.86 11.92 -17.74
CA HIS A 218 -7.14 11.96 -18.48
C HIS A 218 -7.34 13.25 -19.24
N LYS A 219 -7.16 14.41 -18.59
CA LYS A 219 -7.30 15.73 -19.23
C LYS A 219 -6.29 15.95 -20.35
N TRP A 220 -5.08 15.43 -20.19
CA TRP A 220 -4.08 15.46 -21.26
C TRP A 220 -4.54 14.62 -22.47
N CYS A 221 -5.05 13.42 -22.23
CA CYS A 221 -5.58 12.55 -23.28
C CYS A 221 -6.74 13.22 -24.03
N GLU A 222 -7.69 13.81 -23.32
CA GLU A 222 -8.81 14.53 -23.90
C GLU A 222 -8.35 15.70 -24.80
N ALA A 223 -7.42 16.52 -24.30
CA ALA A 223 -6.88 17.67 -25.05
C ALA A 223 -6.11 17.26 -26.32
N HIS A 224 -5.53 16.06 -26.34
CA HIS A 224 -4.78 15.55 -27.48
C HIS A 224 -5.57 14.53 -28.33
N HIS A 225 -6.87 14.37 -28.09
CA HIS A 225 -7.71 13.38 -28.77
C HIS A 225 -7.14 11.96 -28.74
N LYS A 226 -6.57 11.57 -27.59
CA LYS A 226 -6.00 10.24 -27.33
C LYS A 226 -6.87 9.50 -26.33
N THR A 227 -6.95 8.19 -26.47
CA THR A 227 -7.51 7.31 -25.47
C THR A 227 -6.39 6.56 -24.73
N MET A 228 -6.67 6.11 -23.51
CA MET A 228 -5.72 5.25 -22.78
C MET A 228 -5.44 3.96 -23.53
N ASP A 229 -6.45 3.40 -24.24
CA ASP A 229 -6.29 2.18 -25.02
C ASP A 229 -5.33 2.40 -26.20
N GLU A 230 -5.42 3.54 -26.90
CA GLU A 230 -4.46 3.88 -27.97
C GLU A 230 -3.02 4.01 -27.43
N LEU A 231 -2.84 4.62 -26.26
CA LEU A 231 -1.51 4.73 -25.64
C LEU A 231 -0.98 3.36 -25.21
N LEU A 232 -1.81 2.50 -24.66
CA LEU A 232 -1.43 1.14 -24.27
C LEU A 232 -1.06 0.29 -25.51
N GLN A 233 -1.82 0.41 -26.61
CA GLN A 233 -1.50 -0.27 -27.88
C GLN A 233 -0.20 0.24 -28.50
N ALA A 234 0.10 1.51 -28.34
CA ALA A 234 1.37 2.10 -28.78
C ALA A 234 2.57 1.70 -27.88
N GLY A 235 2.36 0.88 -26.86
CA GLY A 235 3.40 0.40 -25.94
C GLY A 235 3.80 1.38 -24.85
N VAL A 236 3.05 2.45 -24.66
CA VAL A 236 3.20 3.36 -23.52
C VAL A 236 2.56 2.69 -22.30
N LYS A 237 3.38 2.34 -21.31
CA LYS A 237 2.93 1.68 -20.08
C LYS A 237 3.04 2.64 -18.91
#